data_c12a617a2bc279f975cb88f249fe3df1
#
_entry.id   c12a617a2bc279f975cb88f249fe3df1
#
_cell.length_a   1.000
_cell.length_b   1.000
_cell.length_c   1.000
_cell.angle_alpha   90.00
_cell.angle_beta   90.00
_cell.angle_gamma   90.00
#
_symmetry.space_group_name_H-M   'P 1'
#
loop_
_entity.id
_entity.type
_entity.pdbx_description
1 polymer ?
#
loop_
_entity_poly.entity_id
_entity_poly.type
_entity_poly.pdbx_seq_one_letter_code
_entity_poly.pdbx_strand_id
1 'polypeptide(L)'
;VELFSRIDVTYPHAIASARTGIGVKAEGDLVVSGSRGYVYVPAPWWKTEYFEARFENQANNKKYYYKFAGDGLRYELAEFAWLIRNSAPESFKLRAAESIAIADIIEQARSQATIFG
;
A
#
# COMPACT_ATOMS: atom_id res chain seq x y z
N VAL A 1 -9.76 20.84 6.37
CA VAL A 1 -8.61 19.98 6.02
C VAL A 1 -8.27 19.15 7.24
N GLU A 2 -8.36 17.83 7.11
CA GLU A 2 -8.06 16.89 8.19
C GLU A 2 -6.55 16.90 8.46
N LEU A 3 -6.17 17.22 9.70
CA LEU A 3 -4.75 17.24 10.09
C LEU A 3 -4.18 15.84 10.26
N PHE A 4 -5.02 14.88 10.66
CA PHE A 4 -4.67 13.48 10.85
C PHE A 4 -5.90 12.59 10.69
N SER A 5 -5.75 11.47 10.01
CA SER A 5 -6.81 10.48 9.83
C SER A 5 -6.29 9.08 10.11
N ARG A 6 -7.14 8.26 10.72
CA ARG A 6 -6.94 6.82 10.84
C ARG A 6 -8.15 6.10 10.26
N ILE A 7 -7.88 5.11 9.43
CA ILE A 7 -8.90 4.26 8.80
C ILE A 7 -8.59 2.82 9.17
N ASP A 8 -9.55 2.13 9.77
CA ASP A 8 -9.49 0.71 10.06
C ASP A 8 -10.52 -0.01 9.18
N VAL A 9 -10.06 -1.00 8.41
CA VAL A 9 -10.90 -1.81 7.51
C VAL A 9 -10.90 -3.25 8.00
N THR A 10 -12.08 -3.79 8.26
CA THR A 10 -12.24 -5.17 8.75
C THR A 10 -12.71 -6.08 7.61
N TYR A 11 -11.97 -7.14 7.40
CA TYR A 11 -12.29 -8.24 6.49
C TYR A 11 -12.62 -9.51 7.30
N PRO A 12 -13.24 -10.54 6.70
CA PRO A 12 -13.57 -11.78 7.43
C PRO A 12 -12.38 -12.46 8.12
N HIS A 13 -11.17 -12.30 7.57
CA HIS A 13 -9.96 -12.96 8.07
C HIS A 13 -8.76 -12.02 8.20
N ALA A 14 -8.98 -10.70 8.12
CA ALA A 14 -7.91 -9.71 8.20
C ALA A 14 -8.42 -8.38 8.71
N ILE A 15 -7.50 -7.58 9.25
CA ILE A 15 -7.74 -6.18 9.60
C ILE A 15 -6.61 -5.37 8.96
N ALA A 16 -6.96 -4.26 8.32
CA ALA A 16 -6.02 -3.28 7.83
C ALA A 16 -6.22 -1.95 8.56
N SER A 17 -5.11 -1.30 8.92
CA SER A 17 -5.11 0.04 9.50
C SER A 17 -4.24 0.97 8.66
N ALA A 18 -4.79 2.07 8.22
CA ALA A 18 -4.05 3.12 7.53
C ALA A 18 -4.07 4.42 8.37
N ARG A 19 -2.94 5.11 8.41
CA ARG A 19 -2.81 6.42 9.03
C ARG A 19 -2.23 7.40 8.04
N THR A 20 -2.81 8.58 7.96
CA THR A 20 -2.32 9.67 7.12
C THR A 20 -2.55 11.00 7.81
N GLY A 21 -1.73 11.99 7.50
CA GLY A 21 -1.91 13.32 8.06
C GLY A 21 -1.00 14.35 7.39
N ILE A 22 -1.52 15.56 7.27
CA ILE A 22 -0.76 16.72 6.76
C ILE A 22 -0.09 17.45 7.93
N GLY A 23 -0.76 17.51 9.08
CA GLY A 23 -0.28 18.21 10.28
C GLY A 23 0.59 17.36 11.22
N VAL A 24 0.77 16.07 10.93
CA VAL A 24 1.51 15.14 11.79
C VAL A 24 2.53 14.38 10.96
N LYS A 25 3.77 14.34 11.42
CA LYS A 25 4.80 13.48 10.83
C LYS A 25 4.60 12.04 11.31
N ALA A 26 4.40 11.12 10.38
CA ALA A 26 4.34 9.69 10.63
C ALA A 26 5.53 8.97 9.97
N GLU A 27 5.85 7.76 10.45
CA GLU A 27 7.00 6.99 9.92
C GLU A 27 6.83 6.66 8.43
N GLY A 28 5.63 6.27 8.00
CA GLY A 28 5.35 5.94 6.60
C GLY A 28 5.92 4.59 6.17
N ASP A 29 6.01 3.64 7.09
CA ASP A 29 6.33 2.23 6.83
C ASP A 29 5.06 1.42 6.52
N LEU A 30 5.25 0.19 6.02
CA LEU A 30 4.18 -0.78 5.82
C LEU A 30 4.55 -2.10 6.48
N VAL A 31 3.63 -2.64 7.27
CA VAL A 31 3.76 -3.96 7.89
C VAL A 31 2.59 -4.84 7.48
N VAL A 32 2.89 -6.04 6.94
CA VAL A 32 1.90 -7.06 6.65
C VAL A 32 2.16 -8.26 7.54
N SER A 33 1.33 -8.42 8.57
CA SER A 33 1.47 -9.49 9.58
C SER A 33 0.72 -10.74 9.18
N GLY A 34 1.35 -11.89 9.37
CA GLY A 34 0.77 -13.22 9.20
C GLY A 34 1.05 -14.13 10.40
N SER A 35 0.46 -15.32 10.41
CA SER A 35 0.57 -16.27 11.54
C SER A 35 1.98 -16.86 11.74
N ARG A 36 2.86 -16.81 10.75
CA ARG A 36 4.21 -17.39 10.79
C ARG A 36 5.33 -16.38 10.67
N GLY A 37 5.00 -15.09 10.54
CA GLY A 37 5.96 -14.01 10.35
C GLY A 37 5.29 -12.80 9.76
N TYR A 38 6.07 -11.79 9.42
CA TYR A 38 5.56 -10.56 8.82
C TYR A 38 6.51 -10.01 7.77
N VAL A 39 5.95 -9.23 6.86
CA VAL A 39 6.72 -8.43 5.90
C VAL A 39 6.82 -7.01 6.42
N TYR A 40 8.02 -6.50 6.45
CA TYR A 40 8.31 -5.12 6.82
C TYR A 40 8.86 -4.36 5.61
N VAL A 41 8.21 -3.26 5.27
CA VAL A 41 8.61 -2.35 4.20
C VAL A 41 8.96 -1.02 4.84
N PRO A 42 10.24 -0.60 4.85
CA PRO A 42 10.65 0.63 5.54
C PRO A 42 10.15 1.89 4.86
N ALA A 43 10.13 2.95 5.62
CA ALA A 43 9.75 4.29 5.18
C ALA A 43 10.71 4.86 4.12
N PRO A 44 10.16 5.58 3.13
CA PRO A 44 8.76 5.66 2.77
C PRO A 44 8.36 4.41 1.96
N TRP A 45 7.34 3.68 2.42
CA TRP A 45 6.99 2.36 1.87
C TRP A 45 6.72 2.37 0.35
N TRP A 46 6.25 3.48 -0.19
CA TRP A 46 5.95 3.65 -1.62
C TRP A 46 7.19 3.96 -2.47
N LYS A 47 8.37 4.13 -1.86
CA LYS A 47 9.61 4.50 -2.56
C LYS A 47 10.85 3.74 -2.04
N THR A 48 10.64 2.70 -1.24
CA THR A 48 11.73 1.86 -0.71
C THR A 48 12.30 0.94 -1.79
N GLU A 49 13.59 0.65 -1.69
CA GLU A 49 14.28 -0.27 -2.60
C GLU A 49 14.39 -1.70 -2.04
N TYR A 50 13.83 -1.96 -0.84
CA TYR A 50 13.86 -3.29 -0.25
C TYR A 50 12.68 -3.51 0.71
N PHE A 51 12.41 -4.78 0.97
CA PHE A 51 11.56 -5.22 2.08
C PHE A 51 12.16 -6.44 2.76
N GLU A 52 11.69 -6.76 3.95
CA GLU A 52 12.16 -7.86 4.76
C GLU A 52 11.01 -8.80 5.11
N ALA A 53 11.20 -10.10 4.88
CA ALA A 53 10.38 -11.13 5.49
C ALA A 53 11.03 -11.53 6.82
N ARG A 54 10.33 -11.32 7.92
CA ARG A 54 10.81 -11.56 9.28
C ARG A 54 10.00 -12.66 9.94
N PHE A 55 10.71 -13.55 10.60
CA PHE A 55 10.15 -14.74 11.25
C PHE A 55 10.54 -14.76 12.72
N GLU A 56 9.85 -15.56 13.54
CA GLU A 56 10.18 -15.77 14.95
C GLU A 56 11.63 -16.23 15.12
N ASN A 57 12.05 -17.23 14.34
CA ASN A 57 13.46 -17.57 14.22
C ASN A 57 14.15 -16.59 13.27
N GLN A 58 14.91 -15.65 13.82
CA GLN A 58 15.60 -14.60 13.08
C GLN A 58 16.60 -15.12 12.04
N ALA A 59 17.12 -16.34 12.19
CA ALA A 59 17.99 -16.98 11.19
C ALA A 59 17.29 -17.20 9.84
N ASN A 60 15.95 -17.23 9.84
CA ASN A 60 15.14 -17.37 8.64
C ASN A 60 14.78 -16.03 7.97
N ASN A 61 15.16 -14.92 8.57
CA ASN A 61 14.87 -13.61 8.01
C ASN A 61 15.51 -13.44 6.63
N LYS A 62 14.76 -12.84 5.71
CA LYS A 62 15.21 -12.61 4.34
C LYS A 62 14.95 -11.17 3.94
N LYS A 63 15.94 -10.57 3.28
CA LYS A 63 15.85 -9.24 2.71
C LYS A 63 15.83 -9.33 1.19
N TYR A 64 14.87 -8.63 0.58
CA TYR A 64 14.66 -8.61 -0.86
C TYR A 64 14.88 -7.19 -1.39
N TYR A 65 15.74 -7.05 -2.38
CA TYR A 65 16.10 -5.76 -2.98
C TYR A 65 15.48 -5.64 -4.37
N TYR A 66 14.85 -4.49 -4.62
CA TYR A 66 14.27 -4.11 -5.91
C TYR A 66 14.62 -2.65 -6.19
N LYS A 67 15.69 -2.45 -6.93
CA LYS A 67 16.14 -1.10 -7.24
C LYS A 67 15.28 -0.46 -8.33
N PHE A 68 14.80 0.74 -8.06
CA PHE A 68 14.09 1.55 -9.04
C PHE A 68 15.06 2.17 -10.05
N ALA A 69 14.65 2.22 -11.31
CA ALA A 69 15.31 3.01 -12.32
C ALA A 69 14.55 4.33 -12.53
N GLY A 70 14.92 5.38 -11.82
CA GLY A 70 14.23 6.67 -11.82
C GLY A 70 12.98 6.67 -10.93
N ASP A 71 11.96 7.42 -11.31
CA ASP A 71 10.71 7.57 -10.56
C ASP A 71 9.63 6.55 -10.94
N GLY A 72 8.66 6.31 -10.02
CA GLY A 72 7.57 5.35 -10.20
C GLY A 72 6.71 5.59 -11.44
N LEU A 73 6.49 6.83 -11.81
CA LEU A 73 5.68 7.22 -12.98
C LEU A 73 6.16 6.55 -14.28
N ARG A 74 7.47 6.32 -14.45
CA ARG A 74 7.98 5.63 -15.65
C ARG A 74 7.42 4.22 -15.79
N TYR A 75 7.18 3.51 -14.69
CA TYR A 75 6.63 2.16 -14.71
C TYR A 75 5.14 2.16 -15.06
N GLU A 76 4.41 3.17 -14.59
CA GLU A 76 3.01 3.39 -14.97
C GLU A 76 2.89 3.68 -16.46
N LEU A 77 3.71 4.59 -16.98
CA LEU A 77 3.74 4.93 -18.40
C LEU A 77 4.15 3.73 -19.29
N ALA A 78 5.12 2.94 -18.84
CA ALA A 78 5.53 1.74 -19.57
C ALA A 78 4.41 0.69 -19.62
N GLU A 79 3.71 0.47 -18.50
CA GLU A 79 2.56 -0.43 -18.43
C GLU A 79 1.43 0.07 -19.34
N PHE A 80 1.10 1.34 -19.24
CA PHE A 80 0.06 1.94 -20.08
C PHE A 80 0.36 1.81 -21.58
N ALA A 81 1.59 2.10 -21.98
CA ALA A 81 2.02 1.92 -23.37
C ALA A 81 1.94 0.45 -23.82
N TRP A 82 2.26 -0.50 -22.92
CA TRP A 82 2.13 -1.92 -23.20
C TRP A 82 0.66 -2.32 -23.40
N LEU A 83 -0.26 -1.85 -22.55
CA LEU A 83 -1.69 -2.10 -22.67
C LEU A 83 -2.23 -1.63 -24.02
N ILE A 84 -1.88 -0.42 -24.44
CA ILE A 84 -2.30 0.12 -25.74
C ILE A 84 -1.78 -0.75 -26.89
N ARG A 85 -0.50 -1.09 -26.89
CA ARG A 85 0.12 -1.89 -27.96
C ARG A 85 -0.49 -3.28 -28.09
N ASN A 86 -0.93 -3.87 -26.98
CA ASN A 86 -1.47 -5.22 -26.95
C ASN A 86 -3.01 -5.24 -26.95
N SER A 87 -3.67 -4.08 -27.09
CA SER A 87 -5.13 -3.95 -27.01
C SER A 87 -5.70 -4.63 -25.76
N ALA A 88 -4.95 -4.59 -24.63
CA ALA A 88 -5.36 -5.17 -23.39
C ALA A 88 -6.35 -4.22 -22.68
N PRO A 89 -7.49 -4.72 -22.17
CA PRO A 89 -8.54 -3.87 -21.61
C PRO A 89 -8.15 -3.29 -20.25
N GLU A 90 -7.29 -3.97 -19.49
CA GLU A 90 -6.84 -3.54 -18.15
C GLU A 90 -5.49 -4.17 -17.80
N SER A 91 -4.79 -3.59 -16.81
CA SER A 91 -3.58 -4.16 -16.25
C SER A 91 -3.90 -5.26 -15.23
N PHE A 92 -3.14 -6.35 -15.26
CA PHE A 92 -3.18 -7.36 -14.20
C PHE A 92 -2.55 -6.88 -12.87
N LYS A 93 -1.77 -5.79 -12.90
CA LYS A 93 -1.10 -5.21 -11.73
C LYS A 93 -2.05 -4.38 -10.86
N LEU A 94 -3.05 -3.78 -11.49
CA LEU A 94 -4.13 -3.05 -10.82
C LEU A 94 -5.37 -3.09 -11.72
N ARG A 95 -6.32 -3.94 -11.36
CA ARG A 95 -7.56 -4.11 -12.11
C ARG A 95 -8.54 -2.99 -11.83
N ALA A 96 -9.45 -2.74 -12.76
CA ALA A 96 -10.50 -1.74 -12.59
C ALA A 96 -11.34 -1.99 -11.32
N ALA A 97 -11.69 -3.26 -11.03
CA ALA A 97 -12.41 -3.63 -9.82
C ALA A 97 -11.66 -3.27 -8.53
N GLU A 98 -10.33 -3.39 -8.51
CA GLU A 98 -9.50 -3.02 -7.36
C GLU A 98 -9.48 -1.50 -7.16
N SER A 99 -9.39 -0.74 -8.25
CA SER A 99 -9.47 0.73 -8.21
C SER A 99 -10.82 1.21 -7.67
N ILE A 100 -11.92 0.57 -8.10
CA ILE A 100 -13.27 0.86 -7.61
C ILE A 100 -13.36 0.53 -6.11
N ALA A 101 -12.88 -0.63 -5.68
CA ALA A 101 -12.89 -1.02 -4.26
C ALA A 101 -12.10 -0.04 -3.38
N ILE A 102 -10.96 0.48 -3.86
CA ILE A 102 -10.19 1.51 -3.15
C ILE A 102 -11.00 2.81 -3.02
N ALA A 103 -11.66 3.25 -4.10
CA ALA A 103 -12.50 4.43 -4.08
C ALA A 103 -13.67 4.27 -3.11
N ASP A 104 -14.33 3.12 -3.09
CA ASP A 104 -15.43 2.80 -2.16
C ASP A 104 -14.97 2.84 -0.70
N ILE A 105 -13.79 2.32 -0.38
CA ILE A 105 -13.21 2.37 0.97
C ILE A 105 -12.99 3.84 1.39
N ILE A 106 -12.45 4.66 0.50
CA ILE A 106 -12.21 6.08 0.79
C ILE A 106 -13.53 6.83 1.02
N GLU A 107 -14.55 6.56 0.19
CA GLU A 107 -15.86 7.17 0.33
C GLU A 107 -16.55 6.77 1.64
N GLN A 108 -16.53 5.47 1.98
CA GLN A 108 -17.06 4.98 3.25
C GLN A 108 -16.32 5.59 4.45
N ALA A 109 -14.99 5.67 4.40
CA ALA A 109 -14.21 6.30 5.46
C ALA A 109 -14.58 7.76 5.65
N ARG A 110 -14.80 8.51 4.57
CA ARG A 110 -15.24 9.92 4.63
C ARG A 110 -16.65 10.08 5.18
N SER A 111 -17.57 9.19 4.81
CA SER A 111 -18.97 9.24 5.30
C SER A 111 -19.12 8.85 6.76
N GLN A 112 -18.21 8.01 7.29
CA GLN A 112 -18.22 7.51 8.66
C GLN A 112 -17.24 8.27 9.59
N ALA A 113 -16.54 9.28 9.06
CA ALA A 113 -15.54 10.00 9.81
C ALA A 113 -16.16 10.70 11.04
N THR A 114 -15.64 10.36 12.23
CA THR A 114 -15.91 11.12 13.46
C THR A 114 -14.82 12.17 13.61
N ILE A 115 -15.23 13.43 13.63
CA ILE A 115 -14.31 14.55 13.81
C ILE A 115 -14.18 14.83 15.32
N PHE A 116 -12.98 14.67 15.84
CA PHE A 116 -12.64 15.12 17.21
C PHE A 116 -12.05 16.52 17.10
N GLY A 117 -12.73 17.49 17.67
CA GLY A 117 -12.30 18.88 17.77
C GLY A 117 -11.45 19.13 19.01
#